data_01c7ddcb8336db954f27fb7469420f58
#
_entry.id   01c7ddcb8336db954f27fb7469420f58
#
_cell.length_a   1.000
_cell.length_b   1.000
_cell.length_c   1.000
_cell.angle_alpha   90.00
_cell.angle_beta   90.00
_cell.angle_gamma   90.00
#
_symmetry.space_group_name_H-M   'P 1'
#
loop_
_entity.id
_entity.type
_entity.pdbx_description
1 polymer ?
#
loop_
_entity_poly.entity_id
_entity_poly.type
_entity_poly.pdbx_seq_one_letter_code
_entity_poly.pdbx_strand_id
1 'polypeptide(L)' 'MSYVAVKKANNPDDLKPIKRHLESHGIDCEIKNEMPDQVINVVPTPLVELQVKKDDYGKACNILKEFEGRK' A
#
# COMPACT_ATOMS: atom_id res chain seq x y z
N MET A 1 7.52 -0.34 -16.41
CA MET A 1 7.50 -1.08 -15.17
C MET A 1 6.21 -0.83 -14.44
N SER A 2 5.63 -1.88 -13.96
CA SER A 2 4.30 -1.78 -13.38
C SER A 2 4.36 -1.88 -11.87
N TYR A 3 3.54 -1.09 -11.22
CA TYR A 3 3.34 -1.16 -9.78
C TYR A 3 1.96 -1.71 -9.52
N VAL A 4 1.84 -2.52 -8.48
CA VAL A 4 0.55 -3.09 -8.11
C VAL A 4 0.30 -2.81 -6.64
N ALA A 5 -0.95 -2.61 -6.30
CA ALA A 5 -1.33 -2.31 -4.93
C ALA A 5 -1.33 -3.59 -4.10
N VAL A 6 -0.69 -3.53 -2.94
CA VAL A 6 -0.68 -4.66 -2.02
C VAL A 6 -1.54 -4.40 -0.81
N LYS A 7 -1.85 -3.13 -0.53
CA LYS A 7 -2.65 -2.79 0.63
C LYS A 7 -3.33 -1.45 0.38
N LYS A 8 -4.53 -1.31 0.87
CA LYS A 8 -5.27 -0.05 0.78
C LYS A 8 -5.68 0.37 2.18
N ALA A 9 -5.76 1.66 2.38
CA ALA A 9 -6.16 2.20 3.66
C ALA A 9 -6.80 3.56 3.46
N ASN A 10 -7.52 4.01 4.46
CA ASN A 10 -8.14 5.32 4.43
C ASN A 10 -7.18 6.41 4.88
N ASN A 11 -6.09 6.01 5.46
CA ASN A 11 -5.15 6.95 6.05
C ASN A 11 -3.73 6.54 5.68
N PRO A 12 -2.91 7.46 5.15
CA PRO A 12 -1.53 7.09 4.80
C PRO A 12 -0.72 6.64 6.01
N ASP A 13 -1.06 7.11 7.20
CA ASP A 13 -0.33 6.70 8.40
C ASP A 13 -0.47 5.21 8.66
N ASP A 14 -1.57 4.61 8.22
CA ASP A 14 -1.76 3.18 8.38
C ASP A 14 -0.81 2.37 7.51
N LEU A 15 -0.33 2.97 6.44
CA LEU A 15 0.55 2.28 5.50
C LEU A 15 2.03 2.52 5.78
N LYS A 16 2.35 3.54 6.56
CA LYS A 16 3.75 3.88 6.81
C LYS A 16 4.53 2.75 7.47
N PRO A 17 4.02 2.12 8.53
CA PRO A 17 4.77 1.01 9.13
C PRO A 17 4.92 -0.16 8.19
N ILE A 18 3.90 -0.40 7.36
CA ILE A 18 3.96 -1.49 6.39
C ILE A 18 5.02 -1.18 5.33
N LYS A 19 5.01 0.05 4.85
CA LYS A 19 6.00 0.48 3.87
C LYS A 19 7.41 0.32 4.41
N ARG A 20 7.61 0.77 5.64
CA ARG A 20 8.92 0.66 6.26
C ARG A 20 9.34 -0.80 6.41
N HIS A 21 8.40 -1.66 6.77
CA HIS A 21 8.69 -3.07 6.93
C HIS A 21 9.12 -3.69 5.60
N LEU A 22 8.40 -3.37 4.53
CA LEU A 22 8.75 -3.87 3.20
C LEU A 22 10.10 -3.34 2.75
N GLU A 23 10.37 -2.08 3.01
CA GLU A 23 11.65 -1.50 2.61
C GLU A 23 12.81 -2.15 3.35
N SER A 24 12.60 -2.56 4.59
CA SER A 24 13.64 -3.24 5.34
C SER A 24 13.96 -4.61 4.76
N HIS A 25 13.08 -5.15 3.94
CA HIS A 25 13.31 -6.40 3.23
C HIS A 25 13.80 -6.17 1.80
N GLY A 26 14.13 -4.93 1.47
CA GLY A 26 14.67 -4.62 0.15
C GLY A 26 13.63 -4.45 -0.93
N ILE A 27 12.38 -4.24 -0.56
CA ILE A 27 11.30 -4.09 -1.52
C ILE A 27 10.97 -2.62 -1.67
N ASP A 28 11.00 -2.13 -2.91
CA ASP A 28 10.59 -0.77 -3.21
C ASP A 28 9.09 -0.66 -3.16
N CYS A 29 8.59 0.30 -2.42
CA CYS A 29 7.16 0.52 -2.37
C CYS A 29 6.86 2.01 -2.34
N GLU A 30 5.65 2.34 -2.74
CA GLU A 30 5.19 3.72 -2.79
C GLU A 30 3.78 3.80 -2.24
N ILE A 31 3.51 4.90 -1.56
CA ILE A 31 2.15 5.19 -1.12
C ILE A 31 1.55 6.16 -2.12
N LYS A 32 0.45 5.76 -2.72
CA LYS A 32 -0.23 6.59 -3.70
C LYS A 32 -1.60 7.00 -3.19
N ASN A 33 -1.93 8.25 -3.41
CA ASN A 33 -3.26 8.76 -3.08
C ASN A 33 -4.15 8.58 -4.28
N GLU A 34 -5.21 7.80 -4.10
CA GLU A 34 -6.19 7.67 -5.14
C GLU A 34 -7.36 8.56 -4.79
N MET A 35 -7.32 9.78 -5.27
CA MET A 35 -8.47 10.65 -5.15
C MET A 35 -9.13 10.70 -6.50
N PRO A 36 -10.37 10.23 -6.60
CA PRO A 36 -11.08 10.36 -7.85
C PRO A 36 -11.25 11.85 -8.16
N ASP A 37 -10.91 12.20 -9.37
CA ASP A 37 -10.99 13.58 -9.81
C ASP A 37 -12.40 14.13 -9.76
N GLN A 38 -13.35 13.25 -9.81
CA GLN A 38 -14.73 13.68 -9.84
C GLN A 38 -15.46 13.15 -8.65
N VAL A 39 -15.36 13.87 -7.58
CA VAL A 39 -16.11 13.53 -6.41
C VAL A 39 -17.34 14.43 -6.41
N ILE A 40 -18.43 13.87 -6.83
CA ILE A 40 -19.67 14.61 -6.81
C ILE A 40 -20.53 14.00 -5.74
N ASN A 41 -20.88 14.79 -4.76
CA ASN A 41 -21.85 14.39 -3.74
C ASN A 41 -21.45 13.25 -2.86
N VAL A 42 -20.20 12.90 -2.84
CA VAL A 42 -19.73 11.84 -1.97
C VAL A 42 -18.70 12.43 -1.04
N VAL A 43 -18.79 12.08 0.21
CA VAL A 43 -17.76 12.48 1.15
C VAL A 43 -16.47 11.80 0.72
N PRO A 44 -15.49 12.58 0.30
CA PRO A 44 -14.25 11.96 -0.18
C PRO A 44 -13.54 11.33 1.00
N THR A 45 -13.57 10.02 1.02
CA THR A 45 -12.70 9.31 1.92
C THR A 45 -11.40 9.14 1.16
N PRO A 46 -10.33 9.82 1.56
CA PRO A 46 -9.07 9.65 0.85
C PRO A 46 -8.65 8.19 0.94
N LEU A 47 -8.55 7.59 -0.21
CA LEU A 47 -8.09 6.22 -0.28
C LEU A 47 -6.65 6.22 -0.72
N VAL A 48 -5.78 5.66 0.10
CA VAL A 48 -4.37 5.55 -0.24
C VAL A 48 -4.03 4.09 -0.46
N GLU A 49 -3.12 3.85 -1.38
CA GLU A 49 -2.67 2.51 -1.71
C GLU A 49 -1.18 2.39 -1.50
N LEU A 50 -0.77 1.27 -0.97
CA LEU A 50 0.64 0.93 -0.94
C LEU A 50 0.92 0.05 -2.13
N GLN A 51 1.84 0.49 -2.99
CA GLN A 51 2.15 -0.19 -4.23
C GLN A 51 3.59 -0.67 -4.23
N VAL A 52 3.81 -1.82 -4.83
CA VAL A 52 5.15 -2.37 -5.00
C VAL A 52 5.33 -2.72 -6.47
N LYS A 53 6.57 -2.95 -6.87
CA LYS A 53 6.84 -3.41 -8.22
C LYS A 53 6.19 -4.76 -8.43
N LYS A 54 5.70 -4.97 -9.65
CA LYS A 54 5.03 -6.21 -9.98
C LYS A 54 5.92 -7.41 -9.67
N ASP A 55 7.21 -7.29 -9.94
CA ASP A 55 8.15 -8.38 -9.71
C ASP A 55 8.27 -8.72 -8.23
N ASP A 56 8.04 -7.76 -7.38
CA ASP A 56 8.15 -7.96 -5.93
C ASP A 56 6.82 -8.27 -5.27
N TYR A 57 5.76 -8.32 -6.05
CA TYR A 57 4.43 -8.49 -5.50
C TYR A 57 4.30 -9.76 -4.65
N GLY A 58 4.81 -10.87 -5.15
CA GLY A 58 4.73 -12.11 -4.41
C GLY A 58 5.47 -12.04 -3.07
N LYS A 59 6.67 -11.47 -3.11
CA LYS A 59 7.45 -11.31 -1.89
C LYS A 59 6.75 -10.37 -0.91
N ALA A 60 6.21 -9.28 -1.44
CA ALA A 60 5.52 -8.31 -0.59
C ALA A 60 4.32 -8.94 0.09
N CYS A 61 3.56 -9.73 -0.64
CA CYS A 61 2.40 -10.39 -0.07
C CYS A 61 2.80 -11.34 1.05
N ASN A 62 3.88 -12.10 0.85
CA ASN A 62 4.36 -13.02 1.87
C ASN A 62 4.80 -12.27 3.12
N ILE A 63 5.52 -11.17 2.92
CA ILE A 63 5.99 -10.38 4.05
C ILE A 63 4.83 -9.76 4.80
N LEU A 64 3.83 -9.28 4.08
CA LEU A 64 2.66 -8.69 4.72
C LEU A 64 1.87 -9.72 5.48
N LYS A 65 1.78 -10.94 4.96
CA LYS A 65 1.11 -12.03 5.66
C LYS A 65 1.75 -12.25 7.02
N GLU A 66 3.08 -12.32 7.05
CA GLU A 66 3.79 -12.52 8.30
C GLU A 66 3.61 -11.33 9.21
N PHE A 67 3.68 -10.13 8.64
CA PHE A 67 3.55 -8.91 9.42
C PHE A 67 2.17 -8.83 10.07
N GLU A 68 1.13 -9.08 9.30
CA GLU A 68 -0.23 -8.97 9.80
C GLU A 68 -0.63 -10.16 10.68
N GLY A 69 0.02 -11.30 10.46
CA GLY A 69 -0.25 -12.47 11.28
C GLY A 69 0.37 -12.43 12.65
N ARG A 70 1.27 -11.48 12.87
CA ARG A 70 1.92 -11.35 14.16
C ARG A 70 1.13 -10.39 15.02
N LYS A 71 0.68 -10.87 16.10
CA LYS A 71 -0.05 -10.02 17.04
C LYS A 71 0.63 -9.96 18.36
#